data_33b27a37caf9d459a05dea8f38f8da14
#
_entry.id   33b27a37caf9d459a05dea8f38f8da14
#
_cell.length_a   1.000
_cell.length_b   1.000
_cell.length_c   1.000
_cell.angle_alpha   90.00
_cell.angle_beta   90.00
_cell.angle_gamma   90.00
#
_symmetry.space_group_name_H-M   'P 1'
#
loop_
_entity.id
_entity.type
_entity.pdbx_description
1 polymer ?
#
loop_
_entity_poly.entity_id
_entity_poly.type
_entity_poly.pdbx_seq_one_letter_code
_entity_poly.pdbx_strand_id
1 'polypeptide(L)'
;MLEVIVLMFKEMHNLGIDAPMCSVRFANEERQLIIGYTALVNPRRYGVSWTNPRLVELNENIATMTSEVPWDSSWNREIERWRKGDLWSDTRTVEEDLEETRDLWDYCGFDGPLPIIGPEWPIAGVPFAYGWVNVRYRKSGEDDLTIVHELTDALSLGYVRYLDFARVEEQ
;
A
#
# COMPACT_ATOMS: atom_id res chain seq x y z
N MET A 1 -7.30 -10.90 -0.25
CA MET A 1 -6.94 -9.46 -0.42
C MET A 1 -5.74 -9.24 -1.34
N LEU A 2 -4.69 -10.05 -1.29
CA LEU A 2 -3.55 -9.91 -2.21
C LEU A 2 -3.94 -9.91 -3.68
N GLU A 3 -4.84 -10.77 -4.10
CA GLU A 3 -5.33 -10.82 -5.49
C GLU A 3 -6.00 -9.49 -5.90
N VAL A 4 -6.74 -8.88 -4.98
CA VAL A 4 -7.41 -7.60 -5.22
C VAL A 4 -6.41 -6.47 -5.40
N ILE A 5 -5.38 -6.38 -4.54
CA ILE A 5 -4.37 -5.34 -4.68
C ILE A 5 -3.49 -5.53 -5.93
N VAL A 6 -3.21 -6.76 -6.33
CA VAL A 6 -2.52 -7.07 -7.59
C VAL A 6 -3.36 -6.62 -8.79
N LEU A 7 -4.67 -6.88 -8.76
CA LEU A 7 -5.57 -6.45 -9.83
C LEU A 7 -5.62 -4.92 -9.91
N MET A 8 -5.76 -4.24 -8.78
CA MET A 8 -5.72 -2.78 -8.70
C MET A 8 -4.40 -2.21 -9.23
N PHE A 9 -3.27 -2.81 -8.84
CA PHE A 9 -1.94 -2.42 -9.32
C PHE A 9 -1.80 -2.56 -10.84
N LYS A 10 -2.27 -3.66 -11.42
CA LYS A 10 -2.30 -3.87 -12.87
C LYS A 10 -3.19 -2.86 -13.57
N GLU A 11 -4.37 -2.59 -13.02
CA GLU A 11 -5.31 -1.64 -13.63
C GLU A 11 -4.77 -0.21 -13.59
N MET A 12 -4.12 0.19 -12.52
CA MET A 12 -3.42 1.47 -12.46
C MET A 12 -2.41 1.63 -13.60
N HIS A 13 -1.60 0.59 -13.85
CA HIS A 13 -0.63 0.62 -14.97
C HIS A 13 -1.32 0.65 -16.34
N ASN A 14 -2.42 -0.07 -16.51
CA ASN A 14 -3.23 -0.03 -17.74
C ASN A 14 -3.79 1.37 -18.01
N LEU A 15 -4.11 2.11 -16.96
CA LEU A 15 -4.58 3.49 -17.02
C LEU A 15 -3.46 4.53 -17.12
N GLY A 16 -2.21 4.08 -17.22
CA GLY A 16 -1.05 4.95 -17.47
C GLY A 16 -0.42 5.55 -16.20
N ILE A 17 -0.78 5.06 -15.01
CA ILE A 17 -0.18 5.51 -13.76
C ILE A 17 1.22 4.89 -13.60
N ASP A 18 2.25 5.72 -13.48
CA ASP A 18 3.63 5.30 -13.25
C ASP A 18 3.90 5.15 -11.74
N ALA A 19 3.41 4.07 -11.18
CA ALA A 19 3.55 3.75 -9.76
C ALA A 19 4.24 2.40 -9.56
N PRO A 20 5.44 2.37 -8.97
CA PRO A 20 6.12 1.11 -8.68
C PRO A 20 5.53 0.35 -7.49
N MET A 21 4.62 0.95 -6.73
CA MET A 21 4.09 0.37 -5.51
C MET A 21 2.69 0.87 -5.19
N CYS A 22 1.81 -0.06 -4.82
CA CYS A 22 0.46 0.21 -4.34
C CYS A 22 0.16 -0.68 -3.13
N SER A 23 -0.36 -0.09 -2.07
CA SER A 23 -0.68 -0.80 -0.83
C SER A 23 -2.09 -0.49 -0.38
N VAL A 24 -2.79 -1.48 0.16
CA VAL A 24 -3.97 -1.27 1.00
C VAL A 24 -3.62 -1.58 2.44
N ARG A 25 -4.03 -0.71 3.36
CA ARG A 25 -3.78 -0.86 4.79
C ARG A 25 -5.09 -0.83 5.54
N PHE A 26 -5.30 -1.83 6.36
CA PHE A 26 -6.46 -1.94 7.24
C PHE A 26 -6.05 -1.54 8.65
N ALA A 27 -6.78 -0.60 9.23
CA ALA A 27 -6.60 -0.19 10.62
C ALA A 27 -7.47 -1.09 11.53
N ASN A 28 -6.82 -1.97 12.26
CA ASN A 28 -7.51 -2.80 13.26
C ASN A 28 -7.39 -2.13 14.64
N GLU A 29 -8.41 -1.36 15.01
CA GLU A 29 -8.42 -0.62 16.28
C GLU A 29 -8.48 -1.53 17.51
N GLU A 30 -9.21 -2.63 17.43
CA GLU A 30 -9.35 -3.58 18.55
C GLU A 30 -8.01 -4.22 18.92
N ARG A 31 -7.25 -4.67 17.91
CA ARG A 31 -5.95 -5.31 18.08
C ARG A 31 -4.78 -4.33 18.10
N GLN A 32 -5.02 -3.06 17.83
CA GLN A 32 -3.99 -2.02 17.67
C GLN A 32 -2.90 -2.43 16.65
N LEU A 33 -3.36 -2.91 15.49
CA LEU A 33 -2.52 -3.36 14.38
C LEU A 33 -2.88 -2.66 13.08
N ILE A 34 -1.88 -2.47 12.23
CA ILE A 34 -2.05 -2.10 10.83
C ILE A 34 -1.69 -3.31 9.98
N ILE A 35 -2.65 -3.79 9.21
CA ILE A 35 -2.50 -4.95 8.34
C ILE A 35 -2.38 -4.44 6.91
N GLY A 36 -1.25 -4.69 6.26
CA GLY A 36 -0.95 -4.21 4.93
C GLY A 36 -0.87 -5.32 3.89
N TYR A 37 -1.36 -5.00 2.70
CA TYR A 37 -1.22 -5.81 1.49
C TYR A 37 -0.66 -4.92 0.40
N THR A 38 0.46 -5.30 -0.18
CA THR A 38 1.20 -4.48 -1.14
C THR A 38 1.46 -5.26 -2.42
N ALA A 39 1.24 -4.62 -3.55
CA ALA A 39 1.75 -5.04 -4.84
C ALA A 39 2.84 -4.04 -5.29
N LEU A 40 3.95 -4.54 -5.78
CA LEU A 40 5.07 -3.73 -6.21
C LEU A 40 5.76 -4.34 -7.43
N VAL A 41 6.49 -3.50 -8.15
CA VAL A 41 7.39 -3.98 -9.20
C VAL A 41 8.40 -4.93 -8.58
N ASN A 42 8.63 -6.08 -9.20
CA ASN A 42 9.51 -7.10 -8.66
C ASN A 42 10.93 -6.55 -8.41
N PRO A 43 11.40 -6.48 -7.16
CA PRO A 43 12.69 -5.88 -6.82
C PRO A 43 13.89 -6.61 -7.44
N ARG A 44 13.75 -7.89 -7.81
CA ARG A 44 14.82 -8.64 -8.48
C ARG A 44 15.21 -8.07 -9.83
N ARG A 45 14.28 -7.38 -10.50
CA ARG A 45 14.58 -6.65 -11.74
C ARG A 45 15.62 -5.54 -11.57
N TYR A 46 15.84 -5.11 -10.33
CA TYR A 46 16.78 -4.06 -9.93
C TYR A 46 17.97 -4.61 -9.13
N GLY A 47 18.17 -5.92 -9.15
CA GLY A 47 19.26 -6.58 -8.44
C GLY A 47 19.05 -6.72 -6.92
N VAL A 48 17.84 -6.48 -6.43
CA VAL A 48 17.49 -6.61 -5.00
C VAL A 48 17.05 -8.03 -4.70
N SER A 49 17.62 -8.62 -3.67
CA SER A 49 17.19 -9.89 -3.10
C SER A 49 16.64 -9.67 -1.69
N TRP A 50 15.86 -10.63 -1.21
CA TRP A 50 15.27 -10.59 0.12
C TRP A 50 15.17 -12.00 0.72
N THR A 51 15.07 -12.04 2.03
CA THR A 51 14.91 -13.29 2.80
C THR A 51 13.57 -13.41 3.53
N ASN A 52 12.81 -12.30 3.62
CA ASN A 52 11.52 -12.28 4.30
C ASN A 52 10.49 -13.11 3.52
N PRO A 53 9.90 -14.17 4.12
CA PRO A 53 8.93 -15.04 3.44
C PRO A 53 7.60 -14.37 3.13
N ARG A 54 7.31 -13.19 3.71
CA ARG A 54 6.09 -12.42 3.44
C ARG A 54 6.17 -11.57 2.17
N LEU A 55 7.36 -11.38 1.63
CA LEU A 55 7.56 -10.84 0.29
C LEU A 55 7.66 -12.00 -0.68
N VAL A 56 6.69 -12.10 -1.57
CA VAL A 56 6.52 -13.21 -2.50
C VAL A 56 6.61 -12.73 -3.94
N GLU A 57 7.49 -13.34 -4.73
CA GLU A 57 7.52 -13.12 -6.16
C GLU A 57 6.30 -13.78 -6.80
N LEU A 58 5.44 -12.98 -7.43
CA LEU A 58 4.27 -13.48 -8.15
C LEU A 58 4.66 -13.90 -9.56
N ASN A 59 5.46 -13.07 -10.24
CA ASN A 59 6.04 -13.30 -11.56
C ASN A 59 7.28 -12.41 -11.75
N GLU A 60 7.87 -12.40 -12.93
CA GLU A 60 9.04 -11.58 -13.23
C GLU A 60 8.83 -10.07 -13.06
N ASN A 61 7.59 -9.60 -13.13
CA ASN A 61 7.24 -8.17 -13.10
C ASN A 61 6.67 -7.70 -11.77
N ILE A 62 6.04 -8.58 -10.99
CA ILE A 62 5.28 -8.22 -9.79
C ILE A 62 5.70 -9.09 -8.61
N ALA A 63 5.94 -8.46 -7.48
CA ALA A 63 6.01 -9.09 -6.17
C ALA A 63 4.85 -8.60 -5.29
N THR A 64 4.52 -9.37 -4.28
CA THR A 64 3.52 -9.03 -3.28
C THR A 64 4.10 -9.13 -1.89
N MET A 65 3.58 -8.32 -0.99
CA MET A 65 3.98 -8.32 0.41
C MET A 65 2.77 -8.21 1.32
N THR A 66 2.79 -8.98 2.40
CA THR A 66 1.87 -8.80 3.52
C THR A 66 2.63 -8.27 4.72
N SER A 67 2.01 -7.38 5.48
CA SER A 67 2.58 -6.82 6.69
C SER A 67 1.55 -6.78 7.81
N GLU A 68 2.01 -6.95 9.03
CA GLU A 68 1.23 -6.79 10.24
C GLU A 68 2.13 -6.07 11.25
N VAL A 69 1.88 -4.78 11.45
CA VAL A 69 2.72 -3.92 12.25
C VAL A 69 1.93 -3.30 13.40
N PRO A 70 2.56 -3.04 14.55
CA PRO A 70 1.92 -2.37 15.66
C PRO A 70 1.43 -0.98 15.26
N TRP A 71 0.29 -0.59 15.81
CA TRP A 71 -0.23 0.77 15.75
C TRP A 71 0.52 1.63 16.77
N ASP A 72 1.67 2.11 16.38
CA ASP A 72 2.54 2.97 17.19
C ASP A 72 2.59 4.41 16.68
N SER A 73 3.44 5.23 17.28
CA SER A 73 3.56 6.65 16.96
C SER A 73 4.02 6.93 15.52
N SER A 74 4.68 5.99 14.85
CA SER A 74 5.15 6.17 13.47
C SER A 74 3.98 6.23 12.47
N TRP A 75 2.82 5.68 12.83
CA TRP A 75 1.62 5.64 12.00
C TRP A 75 0.58 6.72 12.35
N ASN A 76 0.81 7.53 13.37
CA ASN A 76 -0.17 8.50 13.85
C ASN A 76 -0.66 9.46 12.76
N ARG A 77 0.21 9.89 11.87
CA ARG A 77 -0.13 10.80 10.77
C ARG A 77 -1.10 10.19 9.78
N GLU A 78 -0.85 8.95 9.34
CA GLU A 78 -1.72 8.21 8.43
C GLU A 78 -3.06 7.87 9.07
N ILE A 79 -3.03 7.44 10.33
CA ILE A 79 -4.22 7.14 11.11
C ILE A 79 -5.10 8.38 11.31
N GLU A 80 -4.49 9.53 11.60
CA GLU A 80 -5.21 10.80 11.73
C GLU A 80 -5.88 11.21 10.41
N ARG A 81 -5.17 11.09 9.28
CA ARG A 81 -5.69 11.34 7.95
C ARG A 81 -6.84 10.40 7.60
N TRP A 82 -6.67 9.11 7.90
CA TRP A 82 -7.72 8.12 7.70
C TRP A 82 -8.99 8.47 8.51
N ARG A 83 -8.84 8.81 9.79
CA ARG A 83 -9.97 9.18 10.66
C ARG A 83 -10.70 10.44 10.20
N LYS A 84 -9.99 11.38 9.63
CA LYS A 84 -10.58 12.59 9.02
C LYS A 84 -11.25 12.32 7.68
N GLY A 85 -10.91 11.24 7.01
CA GLY A 85 -11.40 10.92 5.68
C GLY A 85 -10.81 11.80 4.58
N ASP A 86 -9.67 12.44 4.82
CA ASP A 86 -9.03 13.34 3.88
C ASP A 86 -8.15 12.58 2.88
N LEU A 87 -8.29 12.92 1.60
CA LEU A 87 -7.30 12.56 0.58
C LEU A 87 -6.00 13.30 0.87
N TRP A 88 -4.85 12.64 0.65
CA TRP A 88 -3.58 13.33 0.78
C TRP A 88 -2.61 12.99 -0.36
N SER A 89 -1.76 13.96 -0.64
CA SER A 89 -0.66 13.84 -1.59
C SER A 89 0.53 14.60 -1.04
N ASP A 90 1.66 13.93 -0.97
CA ASP A 90 2.92 14.48 -0.47
C ASP A 90 4.06 14.08 -1.41
N THR A 91 5.20 14.74 -1.28
CA THR A 91 6.48 14.24 -1.78
C THR A 91 7.32 13.79 -0.60
N ARG A 92 7.88 12.59 -0.68
CA ARG A 92 8.71 12.03 0.39
C ARG A 92 10.13 11.82 -0.06
N THR A 93 11.07 12.05 0.85
CA THR A 93 12.45 11.64 0.71
C THR A 93 12.66 10.25 1.32
N VAL A 94 13.81 9.64 0.99
CA VAL A 94 14.24 8.36 1.58
C VAL A 94 14.32 8.46 3.10
N GLU A 95 14.90 9.55 3.62
CA GLU A 95 15.08 9.73 5.06
C GLU A 95 13.72 9.82 5.78
N GLU A 96 12.78 10.60 5.24
CA GLU A 96 11.43 10.74 5.81
C GLU A 96 10.68 9.40 5.81
N ASP A 97 10.77 8.62 4.75
CA ASP A 97 10.10 7.31 4.67
C ASP A 97 10.73 6.31 5.64
N LEU A 98 12.05 6.28 5.74
CA LEU A 98 12.76 5.42 6.68
C LEU A 98 12.47 5.80 8.14
N GLU A 99 12.31 7.08 8.46
CA GLU A 99 11.96 7.54 9.80
C GLU A 99 10.52 7.15 10.18
N GLU A 100 9.56 7.36 9.27
CA GLU A 100 8.14 7.12 9.51
C GLU A 100 7.74 5.65 9.38
N THR A 101 8.44 4.87 8.56
CA THR A 101 8.09 3.48 8.25
C THR A 101 9.25 2.50 8.48
N ARG A 102 10.20 2.86 9.35
CA ARG A 102 11.37 2.02 9.65
C ARG A 102 11.00 0.59 9.99
N ASP A 103 10.02 0.41 10.87
CA ASP A 103 9.57 -0.93 11.29
C ASP A 103 9.06 -1.75 10.11
N LEU A 104 8.47 -1.10 9.10
CA LEU A 104 8.04 -1.78 7.88
C LEU A 104 9.22 -2.20 7.02
N TRP A 105 10.25 -1.34 6.88
CA TRP A 105 11.46 -1.66 6.11
C TRP A 105 12.27 -2.77 6.77
N ASP A 106 12.45 -2.70 8.09
CA ASP A 106 13.10 -3.75 8.87
C ASP A 106 12.33 -5.07 8.77
N TYR A 107 11.00 -4.98 8.83
CA TYR A 107 10.10 -6.12 8.66
C TYR A 107 10.22 -6.76 7.26
N CYS A 108 10.42 -5.97 6.21
CA CYS A 108 10.63 -6.46 4.85
C CYS A 108 12.00 -7.09 4.63
N GLY A 109 12.97 -6.85 5.53
CA GLY A 109 14.33 -7.34 5.41
C GLY A 109 15.12 -6.70 4.27
N PHE A 110 14.81 -5.46 3.94
CA PHE A 110 15.57 -4.68 2.97
C PHE A 110 16.66 -3.88 3.69
N ASP A 111 17.86 -3.87 3.12
CA ASP A 111 18.95 -3.02 3.56
C ASP A 111 18.82 -1.61 2.96
N GLY A 112 17.82 -0.86 3.43
CA GLY A 112 17.52 0.49 2.95
C GLY A 112 16.37 0.58 1.95
N PRO A 113 16.16 1.75 1.32
CA PRO A 113 15.04 1.97 0.42
C PRO A 113 15.17 1.16 -0.86
N LEU A 114 14.02 0.75 -1.39
CA LEU A 114 13.97 0.07 -2.67
C LEU A 114 14.47 1.00 -3.79
N PRO A 115 15.49 0.59 -4.57
CA PRO A 115 16.07 1.44 -5.63
C PRO A 115 15.10 1.76 -6.77
N ILE A 116 13.95 1.09 -6.80
CA ILE A 116 12.89 1.29 -7.79
C ILE A 116 12.15 2.62 -7.63
N ILE A 117 12.29 3.30 -6.50
CA ILE A 117 11.55 4.53 -6.21
C ILE A 117 12.42 5.77 -6.40
N GLY A 118 13.72 5.67 -6.19
CA GLY A 118 14.65 6.81 -6.24
C GLY A 118 14.76 7.57 -4.91
N PRO A 119 15.47 8.72 -4.89
CA PRO A 119 15.74 9.47 -3.65
C PRO A 119 14.55 10.28 -3.13
N GLU A 120 13.64 10.63 -4.00
CA GLU A 120 12.40 11.34 -3.73
C GLU A 120 11.26 10.73 -4.54
N TRP A 121 10.06 10.69 -3.99
CA TRP A 121 8.89 10.24 -4.72
C TRP A 121 7.60 10.91 -4.24
N PRO A 122 6.65 11.14 -5.16
CA PRO A 122 5.29 11.46 -4.80
C PRO A 122 4.61 10.28 -4.14
N ILE A 123 3.83 10.53 -3.11
CA ILE A 123 2.95 9.55 -2.46
C ILE A 123 1.55 10.12 -2.36
N ALA A 124 0.55 9.30 -2.61
CA ALA A 124 -0.84 9.63 -2.35
C ALA A 124 -1.49 8.61 -1.44
N GLY A 125 -2.48 9.05 -0.69
CA GLY A 125 -3.30 8.20 0.16
C GLY A 125 -4.77 8.51 0.00
N VAL A 126 -5.58 7.47 -0.10
CA VAL A 126 -7.03 7.54 -0.23
C VAL A 126 -7.66 6.75 0.90
N PRO A 127 -8.31 7.41 1.88
CA PRO A 127 -8.98 6.73 2.97
C PRO A 127 -10.29 6.07 2.50
N PHE A 128 -10.65 4.99 3.16
CA PHE A 128 -11.98 4.35 3.10
C PHE A 128 -12.39 3.86 4.48
N ALA A 129 -13.57 3.27 4.63
CA ALA A 129 -14.14 2.96 5.94
C ALA A 129 -13.25 2.11 6.86
N TYR A 130 -12.41 1.23 6.31
CA TYR A 130 -11.61 0.26 7.09
C TYR A 130 -10.12 0.54 7.07
N GLY A 131 -9.67 1.59 6.39
CA GLY A 131 -8.27 1.91 6.24
C GLY A 131 -7.99 2.87 5.09
N TRP A 132 -6.90 2.67 4.38
CA TRP A 132 -6.53 3.54 3.26
C TRP A 132 -5.72 2.80 2.19
N VAL A 133 -5.74 3.35 0.99
CA VAL A 133 -4.86 2.94 -0.10
C VAL A 133 -3.71 3.95 -0.20
N ASN A 134 -2.48 3.46 -0.29
CA ASN A 134 -1.31 4.27 -0.60
C ASN A 134 -0.76 3.91 -1.99
N VAL A 135 -0.35 4.92 -2.71
CA VAL A 135 0.36 4.77 -3.98
C VAL A 135 1.65 5.56 -3.94
N ARG A 136 2.75 4.92 -4.29
CA ARG A 136 4.03 5.58 -4.53
C ARG A 136 4.27 5.67 -6.01
N TYR A 137 4.52 6.89 -6.51
CA TYR A 137 4.75 7.17 -7.92
C TYR A 137 6.23 7.37 -8.21
N ARG A 138 6.69 7.05 -9.42
CA ARG A 138 7.93 7.64 -9.95
C ARG A 138 7.65 9.07 -10.39
N LYS A 139 6.52 9.25 -11.06
CA LYS A 139 6.03 10.52 -11.51
C LYS A 139 4.52 10.53 -11.38
N SER A 140 3.98 11.55 -10.70
CA SER A 140 2.54 11.76 -10.56
C SER A 140 1.99 12.51 -11.76
N GLY A 141 0.91 12.01 -12.36
CA GLY A 141 0.09 12.68 -13.37
C GLY A 141 -1.00 13.53 -12.71
N GLU A 142 -1.60 14.44 -13.48
CA GLU A 142 -2.63 15.35 -12.99
C GLU A 142 -3.90 14.62 -12.50
N ASP A 143 -4.29 13.55 -13.19
CA ASP A 143 -5.51 12.78 -12.90
C ASP A 143 -5.28 11.55 -12.00
N ASP A 144 -4.04 11.26 -11.63
CA ASP A 144 -3.70 10.02 -10.94
C ASP A 144 -4.44 9.85 -9.61
N LEU A 145 -4.55 10.92 -8.81
CA LEU A 145 -5.26 10.86 -7.54
C LEU A 145 -6.75 10.57 -7.71
N THR A 146 -7.38 11.12 -8.73
CA THR A 146 -8.79 10.86 -9.07
C THR A 146 -8.98 9.40 -9.45
N ILE A 147 -8.11 8.84 -10.28
CA ILE A 147 -8.15 7.43 -10.69
C ILE A 147 -7.96 6.51 -9.48
N VAL A 148 -6.98 6.79 -8.63
CA VAL A 148 -6.74 6.00 -7.40
C VAL A 148 -7.95 6.07 -6.46
N HIS A 149 -8.60 7.23 -6.36
CA HIS A 149 -9.82 7.39 -5.56
C HIS A 149 -10.96 6.50 -6.08
N GLU A 150 -11.23 6.52 -7.39
CA GLU A 150 -12.26 5.67 -7.99
C GLU A 150 -11.98 4.17 -7.80
N LEU A 151 -10.73 3.76 -7.95
CA LEU A 151 -10.32 2.37 -7.69
C LEU A 151 -10.46 2.00 -6.21
N THR A 152 -10.17 2.93 -5.29
CA THR A 152 -10.35 2.73 -3.85
C THR A 152 -11.82 2.59 -3.48
N ASP A 153 -12.71 3.37 -4.09
CA ASP A 153 -14.16 3.25 -3.89
C ASP A 153 -14.67 1.87 -4.35
N ALA A 154 -14.19 1.39 -5.48
CA ALA A 154 -14.53 0.04 -5.96
C ALA A 154 -14.02 -1.05 -5.02
N LEU A 155 -12.79 -0.93 -4.51
CA LEU A 155 -12.21 -1.84 -3.52
C LEU A 155 -13.03 -1.83 -2.22
N SER A 156 -13.39 -0.66 -1.73
CA SER A 156 -14.18 -0.48 -0.50
C SER A 156 -15.55 -1.16 -0.62
N LEU A 157 -16.24 -0.95 -1.73
CA LEU A 157 -17.53 -1.60 -2.00
C LEU A 157 -17.42 -3.13 -2.06
N GLY A 158 -16.38 -3.63 -2.72
CA GLY A 158 -16.10 -5.07 -2.80
C GLY A 158 -15.80 -5.67 -1.43
N TYR A 159 -15.07 -4.96 -0.58
CA TYR A 159 -14.74 -5.41 0.77
C TYR A 159 -15.96 -5.46 1.69
N VAL A 160 -16.85 -4.47 1.62
CA VAL A 160 -18.12 -4.49 2.37
C VAL A 160 -18.95 -5.71 1.98
N ARG A 161 -19.10 -5.98 0.70
CA ARG A 161 -19.83 -7.16 0.22
C ARG A 161 -19.20 -8.48 0.69
N TYR A 162 -17.86 -8.55 0.68
CA TYR A 162 -17.14 -9.71 1.22
C TYR A 162 -17.47 -9.94 2.69
N LEU A 163 -17.46 -8.88 3.51
CA LEU A 163 -17.81 -8.98 4.93
C LEU A 163 -19.26 -9.43 5.15
N ASP A 164 -20.19 -8.95 4.33
CA ASP A 164 -21.59 -9.37 4.41
C ASP A 164 -21.76 -10.86 4.09
N PHE A 165 -21.09 -11.36 3.05
CA PHE A 165 -21.09 -12.79 2.74
C PHE A 165 -20.47 -13.64 3.87
N ALA A 166 -19.33 -13.23 4.40
CA ALA A 166 -18.69 -13.96 5.50
C ALA A 166 -19.59 -14.08 6.73
N ARG A 167 -20.34 -13.02 7.08
CA ARG A 167 -21.30 -13.05 8.19
C ARG A 167 -22.47 -14.00 7.95
N VAL A 168 -22.92 -14.14 6.70
CA VAL A 168 -24.01 -15.06 6.34
C VAL A 168 -23.54 -16.51 6.44
N GLU A 169 -22.29 -16.79 6.06
CA GLU A 169 -21.72 -18.16 6.13
C GLU A 169 -21.49 -18.64 7.57
N GLU A 170 -21.26 -17.72 8.51
CA GLU A 170 -21.07 -18.03 9.94
C GLU A 170 -22.40 -18.31 10.70
N GLN A 171 -23.51 -18.03 10.09
CA GLN A 171 -24.86 -18.25 10.67
C GLN A 171 -25.46 -19.59 10.24
#